data_6814cc0db9f7ff47612a0d1d18403805
#
_entry.id   6814cc0db9f7ff47612a0d1d18403805
#
_cell.length_a   1.000
_cell.length_b   1.000
_cell.length_c   1.000
_cell.angle_alpha   90.00
_cell.angle_beta   90.00
_cell.angle_gamma   90.00
#
_symmetry.space_group_name_H-M   'P 1'
#
loop_
_entity.id
_entity.type
_entity.pdbx_description
1 polymer ?
#
loop_
_entity_poly.entity_id
_entity_poly.type
_entity_poly.pdbx_seq_one_letter_code
_entity_poly.pdbx_strand_id
1 'polypeptide(L)'
;MLKSVETVLEKPILYKKTEGEFWNDEHISMQMLKAHLNPEFDGASRKHAFIEESVAWITELVSPIDYPLLFDIGCGPGIYAEKFARQGYYVTGIDFSKRSIDYAKNSALKLGLDIAYLCQNYLNMELNTAFDFATMIYCDYGALSTDDRKTLMQNVYSHLKAGGKFLLDVFSTEKYNSFLQTRTWEVCNNGGFWSNEKYVAFYGNYKYAPNVTLEQASIIKDSGVFQYYIWNTYFTKETLISEAQEVGFKLRGVWADVAGSVYSDKAFTLAMLFEK
;
A
#
# COMPACT_ATOMS: atom_id res chain seq x y z
N MET A 1 24.38 -26.74 -1.81
CA MET A 1 24.07 -26.14 -3.13
C MET A 1 22.69 -26.55 -3.67
N LEU A 2 22.39 -27.85 -3.95
CA LEU A 2 21.04 -28.26 -4.43
C LEU A 2 19.92 -27.86 -3.47
N LYS A 3 20.01 -28.14 -2.17
CA LYS A 3 19.01 -27.75 -1.17
C LYS A 3 18.73 -26.23 -1.16
N SER A 4 19.76 -25.40 -1.37
CA SER A 4 19.56 -23.95 -1.42
C SER A 4 18.80 -23.52 -2.68
N VAL A 5 18.98 -24.20 -3.81
CA VAL A 5 18.23 -23.95 -5.04
C VAL A 5 16.79 -24.43 -4.90
N GLU A 6 16.56 -25.59 -4.29
CA GLU A 6 15.22 -26.11 -4.02
C GLU A 6 14.42 -25.12 -3.17
N THR A 7 15.00 -24.61 -2.07
CA THR A 7 14.36 -23.62 -1.19
C THR A 7 13.99 -22.33 -1.94
N VAL A 8 14.82 -21.89 -2.88
CA VAL A 8 14.60 -20.69 -3.71
C VAL A 8 13.40 -20.87 -4.66
N LEU A 9 13.17 -22.10 -5.13
CA LEU A 9 12.13 -22.44 -6.11
C LEU A 9 10.85 -22.98 -5.48
N GLU A 10 10.84 -23.23 -4.18
CA GLU A 10 9.67 -23.75 -3.46
C GLU A 10 8.58 -22.70 -3.37
N LYS A 11 7.33 -23.11 -3.63
CA LYS A 11 6.15 -22.28 -3.41
C LYS A 11 5.95 -22.09 -1.90
N PRO A 12 6.02 -20.84 -1.37
CA PRO A 12 5.90 -20.59 0.07
C PRO A 12 4.51 -20.93 0.60
N ILE A 13 4.40 -21.13 1.92
CA ILE A 13 3.09 -21.17 2.60
C ILE A 13 2.42 -19.79 2.51
N LEU A 14 1.08 -19.79 2.54
CA LEU A 14 0.27 -18.57 2.45
C LEU A 14 0.69 -17.54 3.52
N TYR A 15 0.89 -16.30 3.10
CA TYR A 15 1.33 -15.14 3.90
C TYR A 15 2.66 -15.34 4.65
N LYS A 16 3.55 -16.20 4.14
CA LYS A 16 4.93 -16.26 4.65
C LYS A 16 5.53 -14.86 4.67
N LYS A 17 6.03 -14.43 5.82
CA LYS A 17 6.63 -13.10 5.98
C LYS A 17 8.05 -13.08 5.40
N THR A 18 8.43 -11.96 4.82
CA THR A 18 9.81 -11.65 4.45
C THR A 18 10.66 -11.61 5.72
N GLU A 19 11.82 -12.28 5.72
CA GLU A 19 12.70 -12.35 6.89
C GLU A 19 13.57 -11.10 7.05
N GLY A 20 13.71 -10.28 6.02
CA GLY A 20 14.51 -9.05 6.02
C GLY A 20 13.68 -7.77 6.16
N GLU A 21 14.37 -6.67 6.37
CA GLU A 21 13.77 -5.34 6.47
C GLU A 21 13.52 -4.71 5.07
N PHE A 22 12.64 -5.32 4.27
CA PHE A 22 12.38 -4.90 2.89
C PHE A 22 12.23 -3.37 2.73
N TRP A 23 11.37 -2.75 3.55
CA TRP A 23 11.09 -1.32 3.50
C TRP A 23 12.18 -0.43 4.11
N ASN A 24 13.07 -1.00 4.95
CA ASN A 24 14.15 -0.29 5.63
C ASN A 24 15.56 -0.78 5.23
N ASP A 25 15.68 -1.77 4.32
CA ASP A 25 16.95 -2.08 3.67
C ASP A 25 17.50 -0.83 2.99
N GLU A 26 18.77 -0.53 3.19
CA GLU A 26 19.38 0.72 2.74
C GLU A 26 19.31 0.90 1.23
N HIS A 27 19.59 -0.15 0.46
CA HIS A 27 19.57 -0.11 -0.99
C HIS A 27 18.15 -0.16 -1.54
N ILE A 28 17.32 -1.12 -1.09
CA ILE A 28 15.97 -1.33 -1.61
C ILE A 28 15.09 -0.10 -1.31
N SER A 29 15.15 0.44 -0.08
CA SER A 29 14.36 1.64 0.27
C SER A 29 14.73 2.86 -0.57
N MET A 30 16.00 2.99 -0.99
CA MET A 30 16.44 4.04 -1.91
C MET A 30 15.83 3.84 -3.31
N GLN A 31 15.80 2.61 -3.83
CA GLN A 31 15.18 2.31 -5.13
C GLN A 31 13.66 2.51 -5.07
N MET A 32 13.02 2.10 -3.96
CA MET A 32 11.59 2.33 -3.73
C MET A 32 11.25 3.83 -3.74
N LEU A 33 12.04 4.64 -3.01
CA LEU A 33 11.81 6.09 -3.00
C LEU A 33 11.95 6.69 -4.41
N LYS A 34 12.95 6.28 -5.20
CA LYS A 34 13.09 6.71 -6.60
C LYS A 34 11.87 6.31 -7.43
N ALA A 35 11.34 5.10 -7.23
CA ALA A 35 10.16 4.61 -7.92
C ALA A 35 8.92 5.43 -7.55
N HIS A 36 8.70 5.73 -6.27
CA HIS A 36 7.61 6.60 -5.82
C HIS A 36 7.65 7.98 -6.44
N LEU A 37 8.84 8.56 -6.55
CA LEU A 37 9.01 9.94 -7.04
C LEU A 37 9.01 10.06 -8.57
N ASN A 38 8.99 8.96 -9.30
CA ASN A 38 8.91 8.97 -10.76
C ASN A 38 7.45 9.22 -11.20
N PRO A 39 7.13 10.39 -11.80
CA PRO A 39 5.75 10.77 -12.10
C PRO A 39 5.06 9.88 -13.13
N GLU A 40 5.84 9.16 -13.95
CA GLU A 40 5.33 8.29 -15.02
C GLU A 40 5.30 6.81 -14.64
N PHE A 41 5.83 6.45 -13.47
CA PHE A 41 5.89 5.06 -13.03
C PHE A 41 4.71 4.72 -12.10
N ASP A 42 4.00 3.63 -12.39
CA ASP A 42 2.81 3.18 -11.63
C ASP A 42 3.08 1.92 -10.79
N GLY A 43 4.34 1.67 -10.44
CA GLY A 43 4.72 0.44 -9.73
C GLY A 43 5.00 0.61 -8.23
N ALA A 44 5.03 1.85 -7.71
CA ALA A 44 5.24 2.14 -6.29
C ALA A 44 4.24 3.19 -5.76
N SER A 45 3.86 4.14 -6.61
CA SER A 45 2.74 5.06 -6.42
C SER A 45 1.98 5.18 -7.74
N ARG A 46 0.77 5.70 -7.71
CA ARG A 46 0.05 6.07 -8.93
C ARG A 46 0.81 7.16 -9.68
N LYS A 47 0.62 7.23 -11.01
CA LYS A 47 1.13 8.35 -11.81
C LYS A 47 0.64 9.68 -11.24
N HIS A 48 1.48 10.70 -11.29
CA HIS A 48 1.14 12.00 -10.68
C HIS A 48 -0.14 12.63 -11.24
N ALA A 49 -0.42 12.49 -12.55
CA ALA A 49 -1.68 12.97 -13.13
C ALA A 49 -2.90 12.30 -12.48
N PHE A 50 -2.87 10.99 -12.28
CA PHE A 50 -3.94 10.26 -11.60
C PHE A 50 -4.06 10.67 -10.12
N ILE A 51 -2.95 10.96 -9.44
CA ILE A 51 -2.96 11.47 -8.06
C ILE A 51 -3.66 12.83 -7.99
N GLU A 52 -3.41 13.74 -8.94
CA GLU A 52 -4.10 15.05 -9.01
C GLU A 52 -5.62 14.87 -9.16
N GLU A 53 -6.04 14.02 -10.10
CA GLU A 53 -7.46 13.69 -10.31
C GLU A 53 -8.08 13.08 -9.06
N SER A 54 -7.37 12.14 -8.42
CA SER A 54 -7.82 11.47 -7.18
C SER A 54 -8.02 12.47 -6.05
N VAL A 55 -7.05 13.34 -5.80
CA VAL A 55 -7.13 14.34 -4.73
C VAL A 55 -8.27 15.31 -4.96
N ALA A 56 -8.47 15.78 -6.19
CA ALA A 56 -9.58 16.67 -6.53
C ALA A 56 -10.93 15.99 -6.23
N TRP A 57 -11.12 14.78 -6.74
CA TRP A 57 -12.34 14.01 -6.50
C TRP A 57 -12.57 13.67 -5.02
N ILE A 58 -11.53 13.23 -4.30
CA ILE A 58 -11.64 12.93 -2.86
C ILE A 58 -12.03 14.17 -2.06
N THR A 59 -11.47 15.34 -2.42
CA THR A 59 -11.79 16.61 -1.75
C THR A 59 -13.23 17.03 -1.97
N GLU A 60 -13.82 16.75 -3.13
CA GLU A 60 -15.24 16.96 -3.39
C GLU A 60 -16.12 15.96 -2.63
N LEU A 61 -15.68 14.70 -2.53
CA LEU A 61 -16.42 13.62 -1.86
C LEU A 61 -16.46 13.78 -0.34
N VAL A 62 -15.34 14.17 0.26
CA VAL A 62 -15.15 14.32 1.72
C VAL A 62 -14.47 15.68 1.96
N SER A 63 -15.26 16.74 2.05
CA SER A 63 -14.78 18.12 2.12
C SER A 63 -13.92 18.39 3.37
N PRO A 64 -12.77 19.08 3.26
CA PRO A 64 -11.97 19.50 4.42
C PRO A 64 -12.69 20.50 5.32
N ILE A 65 -13.77 21.13 4.87
CA ILE A 65 -14.60 22.02 5.70
C ILE A 65 -15.33 21.18 6.77
N ASP A 66 -15.84 20.01 6.39
CA ASP A 66 -16.63 19.14 7.28
C ASP A 66 -15.77 18.07 7.96
N TYR A 67 -14.65 17.67 7.31
CA TYR A 67 -13.76 16.58 7.73
C TYR A 67 -12.29 17.04 7.71
N PRO A 68 -11.91 18.04 8.51
CA PRO A 68 -10.60 18.69 8.39
C PRO A 68 -9.41 17.83 8.80
N LEU A 69 -9.56 16.92 9.77
CA LEU A 69 -8.45 16.11 10.28
C LEU A 69 -8.31 14.82 9.46
N LEU A 70 -7.35 14.78 8.56
CA LEU A 70 -7.09 13.65 7.67
C LEU A 70 -5.94 12.79 8.18
N PHE A 71 -6.15 11.47 8.18
CA PHE A 71 -5.16 10.45 8.49
C PHE A 71 -4.81 9.63 7.24
N ASP A 72 -3.60 9.79 6.72
CA ASP A 72 -3.10 9.10 5.52
C ASP A 72 -2.27 7.88 5.94
N ILE A 73 -2.82 6.69 5.76
CA ILE A 73 -2.25 5.41 6.22
C ILE A 73 -1.46 4.77 5.08
N GLY A 74 -0.18 4.49 5.32
CA GLY A 74 0.74 4.07 4.27
C GLY A 74 1.12 5.24 3.36
N CYS A 75 1.34 6.43 3.94
CA CYS A 75 1.52 7.68 3.19
C CYS A 75 2.79 7.72 2.32
N GLY A 76 3.71 6.76 2.47
CA GLY A 76 4.96 6.70 1.72
C GLY A 76 5.77 8.01 1.83
N PRO A 77 6.30 8.53 0.71
CA PRO A 77 7.04 9.80 0.69
C PRO A 77 6.14 11.05 0.74
N GLY A 78 4.84 10.91 1.04
CA GLY A 78 3.92 12.01 1.32
C GLY A 78 3.29 12.66 0.08
N ILE A 79 3.30 12.02 -1.09
CA ILE A 79 2.81 12.62 -2.34
C ILE A 79 1.32 12.99 -2.26
N TYR A 80 0.47 12.10 -1.73
CA TYR A 80 -0.93 12.38 -1.46
C TYR A 80 -1.09 13.37 -0.30
N ALA A 81 -0.37 13.17 0.80
CA ALA A 81 -0.45 14.00 2.00
C ALA A 81 -0.18 15.48 1.72
N GLU A 82 0.85 15.80 0.90
CA GLU A 82 1.15 17.19 0.49
C GLU A 82 0.03 17.82 -0.32
N LYS A 83 -0.61 17.05 -1.20
CA LYS A 83 -1.73 17.54 -2.02
C LYS A 83 -2.97 17.74 -1.18
N PHE A 84 -3.29 16.83 -0.26
CA PHE A 84 -4.38 16.99 0.69
C PHE A 84 -4.20 18.22 1.59
N ALA A 85 -2.97 18.45 2.09
CA ALA A 85 -2.67 19.65 2.87
C ALA A 85 -2.91 20.94 2.08
N ARG A 86 -2.58 20.97 0.78
CA ARG A 86 -2.88 22.09 -0.12
C ARG A 86 -4.39 22.30 -0.37
N GLN A 87 -5.20 21.27 -0.22
CA GLN A 87 -6.66 21.36 -0.30
C GLN A 87 -7.31 21.82 1.02
N GLY A 88 -6.52 22.01 2.07
CA GLY A 88 -6.99 22.55 3.35
C GLY A 88 -7.22 21.51 4.45
N TYR A 89 -6.80 20.26 4.25
CA TYR A 89 -6.79 19.27 5.34
C TYR A 89 -5.61 19.49 6.29
N TYR A 90 -5.83 19.23 7.57
CA TYR A 90 -4.76 19.01 8.56
C TYR A 90 -4.37 17.53 8.49
N VAL A 91 -3.22 17.26 7.87
CA VAL A 91 -2.83 15.89 7.53
C VAL A 91 -1.88 15.31 8.57
N THR A 92 -2.17 14.07 8.99
CA THR A 92 -1.22 13.19 9.69
C THR A 92 -0.97 11.99 8.80
N GLY A 93 0.28 11.77 8.38
CA GLY A 93 0.70 10.61 7.59
C GLY A 93 1.47 9.60 8.44
N ILE A 94 1.20 8.31 8.24
CA ILE A 94 1.94 7.22 8.87
C ILE A 94 2.49 6.26 7.81
N ASP A 95 3.76 5.88 7.95
CA ASP A 95 4.40 4.86 7.11
C ASP A 95 5.50 4.14 7.88
N PHE A 96 5.77 2.90 7.50
CA PHE A 96 6.81 2.08 8.13
C PHE A 96 8.22 2.37 7.58
N SER A 97 8.33 2.89 6.35
CA SER A 97 9.60 3.22 5.70
C SER A 97 10.19 4.51 6.27
N LYS A 98 11.25 4.36 7.05
CA LYS A 98 11.98 5.51 7.60
C LYS A 98 12.46 6.45 6.51
N ARG A 99 12.98 5.94 5.40
CA ARG A 99 13.48 6.75 4.26
C ARG A 99 12.36 7.56 3.62
N SER A 100 11.19 6.96 3.42
CA SER A 100 10.03 7.66 2.87
C SER A 100 9.56 8.77 3.80
N ILE A 101 9.45 8.50 5.10
CA ILE A 101 9.05 9.49 6.10
C ILE A 101 10.09 10.63 6.24
N ASP A 102 11.38 10.33 6.23
CA ASP A 102 12.42 11.36 6.27
C ASP A 102 12.34 12.27 5.03
N TYR A 103 12.08 11.69 3.84
CA TYR A 103 11.84 12.46 2.63
C TYR A 103 10.58 13.32 2.75
N ALA A 104 9.45 12.76 3.19
CA ALA A 104 8.18 13.46 3.33
C ALA A 104 8.29 14.67 4.26
N LYS A 105 8.94 14.52 5.42
CA LYS A 105 9.22 15.62 6.37
C LYS A 105 10.03 16.74 5.72
N ASN A 106 11.11 16.39 5.02
CA ASN A 106 11.97 17.36 4.36
C ASN A 106 11.25 18.07 3.21
N SER A 107 10.41 17.36 2.45
CA SER A 107 9.62 17.92 1.36
C SER A 107 8.58 18.91 1.89
N ALA A 108 7.79 18.52 2.90
CA ALA A 108 6.79 19.39 3.52
C ALA A 108 7.42 20.67 4.09
N LEU A 109 8.57 20.55 4.77
CA LEU A 109 9.30 21.71 5.29
C LEU A 109 9.71 22.67 4.16
N LYS A 110 10.26 22.17 3.06
CA LYS A 110 10.66 22.98 1.89
C LYS A 110 9.47 23.67 1.22
N LEU A 111 8.29 23.03 1.25
CA LEU A 111 7.06 23.54 0.66
C LEU A 111 6.26 24.44 1.61
N GLY A 112 6.70 24.58 2.86
CA GLY A 112 5.98 25.36 3.90
C GLY A 112 4.64 24.73 4.28
N LEU A 113 4.51 23.40 4.20
CA LEU A 113 3.31 22.65 4.57
C LEU A 113 3.43 22.12 5.98
N ASP A 114 2.38 22.31 6.79
CA ASP A 114 2.27 21.76 8.15
C ASP A 114 1.61 20.38 8.10
N ILE A 115 2.44 19.34 8.03
CA ILE A 115 2.00 17.94 7.97
C ILE A 115 2.73 17.15 9.05
N ALA A 116 2.00 16.42 9.87
CA ALA A 116 2.57 15.50 10.86
C ALA A 116 2.91 14.15 10.19
N TYR A 117 4.19 13.76 10.17
CA TYR A 117 4.61 12.46 9.66
C TYR A 117 5.18 11.58 10.75
N LEU A 118 4.66 10.34 10.85
CA LEU A 118 5.01 9.34 11.86
C LEU A 118 5.64 8.11 11.19
N CYS A 119 6.83 7.72 11.64
CA CYS A 119 7.46 6.47 11.21
C CYS A 119 7.03 5.35 12.14
N GLN A 120 5.93 4.67 11.83
CA GLN A 120 5.34 3.60 12.64
C GLN A 120 4.66 2.55 11.77
N ASN A 121 4.53 1.35 12.30
CA ASN A 121 3.69 0.32 11.70
C ASN A 121 2.21 0.58 12.06
N TYR A 122 1.36 0.78 11.06
CA TYR A 122 -0.07 1.04 11.24
C TYR A 122 -0.83 -0.13 11.91
N LEU A 123 -0.25 -1.33 11.96
CA LEU A 123 -0.83 -2.45 12.72
C LEU A 123 -0.69 -2.29 14.24
N ASN A 124 0.30 -1.51 14.68
CA ASN A 124 0.61 -1.28 16.10
C ASN A 124 0.61 0.22 16.44
N MET A 125 -0.18 1.01 15.69
CA MET A 125 -0.23 2.46 15.89
C MET A 125 -0.92 2.82 17.21
N GLU A 126 -0.34 3.77 17.93
CA GLU A 126 -0.91 4.38 19.13
C GLU A 126 -0.93 5.89 18.92
N LEU A 127 -2.10 6.44 18.63
CA LEU A 127 -2.29 7.86 18.38
C LEU A 127 -3.28 8.42 19.40
N ASN A 128 -2.96 9.58 19.98
CA ASN A 128 -3.83 10.27 20.93
C ASN A 128 -4.87 11.18 20.23
N THR A 129 -5.00 11.06 18.92
CA THR A 129 -5.89 11.90 18.09
C THR A 129 -6.95 11.05 17.43
N ALA A 130 -8.18 11.53 17.42
CA ALA A 130 -9.24 10.97 16.61
C ALA A 130 -9.43 11.85 15.35
N PHE A 131 -9.55 11.20 14.19
CA PHE A 131 -9.59 11.85 12.88
C PHE A 131 -11.02 11.94 12.34
N ASP A 132 -11.26 12.90 11.46
CA ASP A 132 -12.54 13.02 10.74
C ASP A 132 -12.56 12.12 9.51
N PHE A 133 -11.39 11.93 8.88
CA PHE A 133 -11.23 11.19 7.65
C PHE A 133 -9.93 10.38 7.66
N ALA A 134 -9.97 9.14 7.19
CA ALA A 134 -8.81 8.30 6.96
C ALA A 134 -8.74 7.86 5.50
N THR A 135 -7.53 7.79 4.95
CA THR A 135 -7.25 7.24 3.61
C THR A 135 -6.24 6.11 3.70
N MET A 136 -6.41 5.09 2.85
CA MET A 136 -5.41 4.06 2.57
C MET A 136 -5.43 3.77 1.08
N ILE A 137 -4.51 4.38 0.35
CA ILE A 137 -4.54 4.43 -1.11
C ILE A 137 -3.37 3.63 -1.69
N TYR A 138 -3.59 3.06 -2.87
CA TYR A 138 -2.70 2.21 -3.65
C TYR A 138 -2.77 0.73 -3.27
N CYS A 139 -3.96 0.26 -2.90
CA CYS A 139 -4.29 -1.16 -2.67
C CYS A 139 -3.51 -1.84 -1.53
N ASP A 140 -2.92 -1.07 -0.63
CA ASP A 140 -2.03 -1.55 0.43
C ASP A 140 -2.75 -2.50 1.41
N TYR A 141 -4.07 -2.31 1.60
CA TYR A 141 -4.91 -3.20 2.39
C TYR A 141 -4.84 -4.66 1.94
N GLY A 142 -4.76 -4.91 0.64
CA GLY A 142 -4.65 -6.25 0.06
C GLY A 142 -3.32 -6.95 0.31
N ALA A 143 -2.26 -6.22 0.65
CA ALA A 143 -0.95 -6.79 0.96
C ALA A 143 -0.91 -7.52 2.31
N LEU A 144 -1.89 -7.26 3.18
CA LEU A 144 -1.96 -7.78 4.54
C LEU A 144 -2.58 -9.19 4.59
N SER A 145 -2.17 -9.98 5.59
CA SER A 145 -2.86 -11.22 5.94
C SER A 145 -4.28 -10.91 6.46
N THR A 146 -5.15 -11.94 6.50
CA THR A 146 -6.52 -11.77 7.01
C THR A 146 -6.55 -11.22 8.44
N ASP A 147 -5.67 -11.71 9.31
CA ASP A 147 -5.60 -11.26 10.70
C ASP A 147 -5.05 -9.82 10.80
N ASP A 148 -4.04 -9.49 10.00
CA ASP A 148 -3.48 -8.14 9.94
C ASP A 148 -4.51 -7.14 9.39
N ARG A 149 -5.33 -7.52 8.38
CA ARG A 149 -6.42 -6.68 7.86
C ARG A 149 -7.48 -6.39 8.91
N LYS A 150 -7.87 -7.40 9.68
CA LYS A 150 -8.82 -7.23 10.80
C LYS A 150 -8.26 -6.26 11.84
N THR A 151 -6.99 -6.43 12.21
CA THR A 151 -6.29 -5.54 13.15
C THR A 151 -6.27 -4.10 12.61
N LEU A 152 -5.92 -3.91 11.34
CA LEU A 152 -5.91 -2.59 10.72
C LEU A 152 -7.30 -1.94 10.72
N MET A 153 -8.34 -2.67 10.30
CA MET A 153 -9.72 -2.15 10.31
C MET A 153 -10.14 -1.70 11.70
N GLN A 154 -9.83 -2.48 12.74
CA GLN A 154 -10.09 -2.13 14.13
C GLN A 154 -9.33 -0.88 14.57
N ASN A 155 -8.05 -0.78 14.21
CA ASN A 155 -7.23 0.37 14.51
C ASN A 155 -7.79 1.64 13.84
N VAL A 156 -8.13 1.59 12.55
CA VAL A 156 -8.72 2.73 11.84
C VAL A 156 -10.06 3.11 12.47
N TYR A 157 -10.93 2.14 12.74
CA TYR A 157 -12.21 2.40 13.38
C TYR A 157 -12.06 3.10 14.73
N SER A 158 -11.11 2.65 15.56
CA SER A 158 -10.88 3.23 16.89
C SER A 158 -10.37 4.68 16.83
N HIS A 159 -9.56 5.01 15.82
CA HIS A 159 -8.98 6.35 15.63
C HIS A 159 -9.87 7.31 14.82
N LEU A 160 -11.02 6.87 14.33
CA LEU A 160 -12.01 7.76 13.71
C LEU A 160 -12.99 8.30 14.74
N LYS A 161 -13.42 9.56 14.59
CA LYS A 161 -14.56 10.14 15.29
C LYS A 161 -15.87 9.47 14.89
N ALA A 162 -16.91 9.60 15.70
CA ALA A 162 -18.26 9.19 15.28
C ALA A 162 -18.68 9.95 14.00
N GLY A 163 -19.16 9.24 12.98
CA GLY A 163 -19.44 9.78 11.64
C GLY A 163 -18.20 10.01 10.77
N GLY A 164 -17.00 9.72 11.27
CA GLY A 164 -15.76 9.80 10.51
C GLY A 164 -15.73 8.84 9.33
N LYS A 165 -14.99 9.20 8.29
CA LYS A 165 -14.94 8.48 7.01
C LYS A 165 -13.65 7.70 6.85
N PHE A 166 -13.72 6.56 6.14
CA PHE A 166 -12.55 5.80 5.72
C PHE A 166 -12.67 5.45 4.23
N LEU A 167 -11.75 5.98 3.43
CA LEU A 167 -11.62 5.66 2.00
C LEU A 167 -10.42 4.76 1.80
N LEU A 168 -10.62 3.62 1.15
CA LEU A 168 -9.53 2.76 0.71
C LEU A 168 -9.79 2.22 -0.68
N ASP A 169 -8.72 1.85 -1.40
CA ASP A 169 -8.82 1.05 -2.60
C ASP A 169 -8.13 -0.31 -2.44
N VAL A 170 -8.60 -1.28 -3.21
CA VAL A 170 -8.07 -2.64 -3.26
C VAL A 170 -8.06 -3.16 -4.70
N PHE A 171 -7.27 -4.19 -4.96
CA PHE A 171 -7.39 -4.92 -6.21
C PHE A 171 -8.64 -5.80 -6.22
N SER A 172 -9.33 -5.82 -7.36
CA SER A 172 -10.53 -6.63 -7.58
C SER A 172 -10.20 -8.06 -8.00
N THR A 173 -11.18 -8.95 -7.88
CA THR A 173 -11.07 -10.34 -8.38
C THR A 173 -10.86 -10.42 -9.89
N GLU A 174 -11.24 -9.39 -10.67
CA GLU A 174 -10.94 -9.34 -12.11
C GLU A 174 -9.42 -9.26 -12.36
N LYS A 175 -8.70 -8.48 -11.54
CA LYS A 175 -7.24 -8.45 -11.59
C LYS A 175 -6.62 -9.79 -11.16
N TYR A 176 -7.21 -10.51 -10.18
CA TYR A 176 -6.79 -11.87 -9.85
C TYR A 176 -6.93 -12.83 -11.04
N ASN A 177 -8.03 -12.72 -11.78
CA ASN A 177 -8.29 -13.57 -12.94
C ASN A 177 -7.21 -13.37 -14.03
N SER A 178 -6.78 -12.13 -14.23
CA SER A 178 -5.75 -11.77 -15.22
C SER A 178 -4.32 -12.10 -14.78
N PHE A 179 -4.07 -12.38 -13.51
CA PHE A 179 -2.74 -12.67 -12.99
C PHE A 179 -2.20 -14.00 -13.55
N LEU A 180 -0.98 -13.98 -14.09
CA LEU A 180 -0.34 -15.15 -14.68
C LEU A 180 0.68 -15.77 -13.72
N GLN A 181 0.61 -17.07 -13.54
CA GLN A 181 1.64 -17.80 -12.81
C GLN A 181 2.85 -18.00 -13.72
N THR A 182 3.99 -17.48 -13.29
CA THR A 182 5.24 -17.54 -14.05
C THR A 182 6.41 -17.88 -13.15
N ARG A 183 7.50 -18.34 -13.75
CA ARG A 183 8.80 -18.44 -13.11
C ARG A 183 9.83 -17.91 -14.09
N THR A 184 10.58 -16.91 -13.67
CA THR A 184 11.61 -16.25 -14.48
C THR A 184 12.89 -16.06 -13.67
N TRP A 185 13.96 -15.72 -14.33
CA TRP A 185 15.21 -15.38 -13.67
C TRP A 185 15.97 -14.34 -14.49
N GLU A 186 16.85 -13.62 -13.82
CA GLU A 186 17.76 -12.67 -14.46
C GLU A 186 19.12 -12.64 -13.76
N VAL A 187 20.14 -12.16 -14.47
CA VAL A 187 21.49 -11.93 -13.93
C VAL A 187 21.80 -10.44 -13.99
N CYS A 188 21.94 -9.83 -12.84
CA CYS A 188 22.27 -8.41 -12.68
C CYS A 188 23.77 -8.27 -12.38
N ASN A 189 24.60 -8.11 -13.42
CA ASN A 189 26.07 -8.06 -13.27
C ASN A 189 26.57 -6.79 -12.58
N ASN A 190 25.83 -5.68 -12.68
CA ASN A 190 26.23 -4.36 -12.16
C ASN A 190 25.27 -3.86 -11.05
N GLY A 191 24.62 -4.79 -10.35
CA GLY A 191 23.55 -4.45 -9.42
C GLY A 191 22.23 -4.10 -10.12
N GLY A 192 21.23 -3.72 -9.34
CA GLY A 192 19.88 -3.40 -9.80
C GLY A 192 18.97 -3.01 -8.64
N PHE A 193 17.70 -3.34 -8.75
CA PHE A 193 16.70 -2.96 -7.72
C PHE A 193 17.00 -3.60 -6.35
N TRP A 194 17.39 -4.89 -6.33
CA TRP A 194 17.52 -5.68 -5.10
C TRP A 194 18.87 -5.52 -4.39
N SER A 195 19.92 -5.13 -5.10
CA SER A 195 21.25 -4.97 -4.53
C SER A 195 22.11 -4.08 -5.44
N ASN A 196 23.08 -3.37 -4.87
CA ASN A 196 24.11 -2.66 -5.60
C ASN A 196 25.26 -3.57 -6.06
N GLU A 197 25.32 -4.81 -5.56
CA GLU A 197 26.28 -5.83 -5.96
C GLU A 197 25.71 -6.69 -7.09
N LYS A 198 26.56 -7.51 -7.73
CA LYS A 198 26.12 -8.55 -8.66
C LYS A 198 25.20 -9.55 -7.94
N TYR A 199 24.09 -9.91 -8.59
CA TYR A 199 23.17 -10.93 -8.10
C TYR A 199 22.49 -11.70 -9.23
N VAL A 200 21.93 -12.86 -8.87
CA VAL A 200 20.95 -13.59 -9.69
C VAL A 200 19.62 -13.52 -8.97
N ALA A 201 18.58 -13.08 -9.67
CA ALA A 201 17.21 -13.06 -9.16
C ALA A 201 16.38 -14.19 -9.78
N PHE A 202 15.62 -14.90 -8.95
CA PHE A 202 14.57 -15.81 -9.37
C PHE A 202 13.24 -15.23 -8.94
N TYR A 203 12.34 -15.09 -9.88
CA TYR A 203 10.97 -14.59 -9.64
C TYR A 203 9.97 -15.72 -9.78
N GLY A 204 9.07 -15.82 -8.82
CA GLY A 204 7.97 -16.77 -8.83
C GLY A 204 6.64 -16.07 -8.59
N ASN A 205 5.72 -16.18 -9.55
CA ASN A 205 4.37 -15.65 -9.45
C ASN A 205 3.40 -16.80 -9.20
N TYR A 206 2.69 -16.78 -8.08
CA TYR A 206 1.84 -17.88 -7.64
C TYR A 206 0.43 -17.41 -7.31
N LYS A 207 -0.57 -18.23 -7.66
CA LYS A 207 -1.94 -18.10 -7.18
C LYS A 207 -2.21 -19.01 -5.99
N TYR A 208 -2.93 -18.49 -5.02
CA TYR A 208 -3.50 -19.22 -3.88
C TYR A 208 -5.02 -18.99 -3.91
N ALA A 209 -5.76 -20.10 -4.10
CA ALA A 209 -7.21 -20.01 -4.13
C ALA A 209 -7.77 -19.61 -2.75
N PRO A 210 -8.87 -18.83 -2.70
CA PRO A 210 -9.65 -18.43 -3.87
C PRO A 210 -9.16 -17.11 -4.53
N ASN A 211 -8.39 -16.26 -3.83
CA ASN A 211 -8.22 -14.87 -4.22
C ASN A 211 -6.92 -14.22 -3.72
N VAL A 212 -5.83 -14.98 -3.56
CA VAL A 212 -4.54 -14.43 -3.12
C VAL A 212 -3.47 -14.74 -4.16
N THR A 213 -2.58 -13.78 -4.41
CA THR A 213 -1.36 -14.02 -5.20
C THR A 213 -0.12 -13.69 -4.39
N LEU A 214 0.98 -14.27 -4.83
CA LEU A 214 2.32 -13.97 -4.38
C LEU A 214 3.20 -13.64 -5.58
N GLU A 215 3.92 -12.52 -5.47
CA GLU A 215 5.10 -12.23 -6.26
C GLU A 215 6.32 -12.45 -5.36
N GLN A 216 7.07 -13.53 -5.61
CA GLN A 216 8.27 -13.88 -4.87
C GLN A 216 9.50 -13.44 -5.65
N ALA A 217 10.43 -12.77 -4.96
CA ALA A 217 11.78 -12.53 -5.46
C ALA A 217 12.80 -13.22 -4.54
N SER A 218 13.61 -14.10 -5.12
CA SER A 218 14.72 -14.79 -4.43
C SER A 218 16.04 -14.31 -5.01
N ILE A 219 16.81 -13.58 -4.22
CA ILE A 219 18.02 -12.90 -4.62
C ILE A 219 19.23 -13.67 -4.10
N ILE A 220 20.05 -14.18 -5.01
CA ILE A 220 21.27 -14.90 -4.70
C ILE A 220 22.47 -14.00 -4.99
N LYS A 221 23.25 -13.71 -3.98
CA LYS A 221 24.52 -12.98 -4.05
C LYS A 221 25.58 -13.65 -3.19
N ASP A 222 26.82 -13.20 -3.26
CA ASP A 222 27.94 -13.81 -2.53
C ASP A 222 27.68 -13.85 -1.02
N SER A 223 26.99 -12.87 -0.48
CA SER A 223 26.64 -12.79 0.95
C SER A 223 25.50 -13.72 1.38
N GLY A 224 24.79 -14.38 0.46
CA GLY A 224 23.72 -15.33 0.78
C GLY A 224 22.50 -15.27 -0.13
N VAL A 225 21.41 -15.87 0.36
CA VAL A 225 20.12 -15.93 -0.32
C VAL A 225 19.12 -15.11 0.48
N PHE A 226 18.43 -14.21 -0.20
CA PHE A 226 17.44 -13.30 0.38
C PHE A 226 16.12 -13.50 -0.34
N GLN A 227 15.02 -13.67 0.40
CA GLN A 227 13.69 -13.92 -0.16
C GLN A 227 12.71 -12.82 0.25
N TYR A 228 12.04 -12.27 -0.74
CA TYR A 228 11.03 -11.22 -0.58
C TYR A 228 9.69 -11.73 -1.09
N TYR A 229 8.63 -11.46 -0.34
CA TYR A 229 7.28 -11.94 -0.60
C TYR A 229 6.32 -10.77 -0.66
N ILE A 230 5.76 -10.51 -1.84
CA ILE A 230 4.77 -9.45 -2.06
C ILE A 230 3.42 -10.14 -2.27
N TRP A 231 2.61 -10.09 -1.23
CA TRP A 231 1.29 -10.70 -1.22
C TRP A 231 0.24 -9.71 -1.71
N ASN A 232 -0.79 -10.21 -2.39
CA ASN A 232 -1.98 -9.45 -2.73
C ASN A 232 -3.22 -10.32 -2.53
N THR A 233 -4.15 -9.85 -1.70
CA THR A 233 -5.52 -10.35 -1.62
C THR A 233 -6.40 -9.53 -2.55
N TYR A 234 -7.31 -10.18 -3.25
CA TYR A 234 -8.21 -9.56 -4.20
C TYR A 234 -9.65 -9.66 -3.69
N PHE A 235 -10.43 -8.61 -3.91
CA PHE A 235 -11.73 -8.47 -3.30
C PHE A 235 -12.86 -8.41 -4.33
N THR A 236 -14.00 -8.95 -3.97
CA THR A 236 -15.28 -8.51 -4.50
C THR A 236 -15.81 -7.36 -3.64
N LYS A 237 -16.82 -6.67 -4.14
CA LYS A 237 -17.51 -5.64 -3.35
C LYS A 237 -18.03 -6.21 -2.02
N GLU A 238 -18.65 -7.39 -2.06
CA GLU A 238 -19.26 -8.06 -0.92
C GLU A 238 -18.24 -8.46 0.14
N THR A 239 -17.06 -8.99 -0.27
CA THR A 239 -16.04 -9.43 0.68
C THR A 239 -15.41 -8.26 1.42
N LEU A 240 -15.14 -7.14 0.75
CA LEU A 240 -14.58 -5.95 1.42
C LEU A 240 -15.62 -5.30 2.34
N ILE A 241 -16.90 -5.24 1.93
CA ILE A 241 -18.00 -4.77 2.78
C ILE A 241 -18.12 -5.64 4.03
N SER A 242 -18.04 -6.97 3.90
CA SER A 242 -18.14 -7.90 5.04
C SER A 242 -17.02 -7.64 6.06
N GLU A 243 -15.75 -7.52 5.62
CA GLU A 243 -14.62 -7.23 6.52
C GLU A 243 -14.79 -5.89 7.26
N ALA A 244 -15.29 -4.86 6.58
CA ALA A 244 -15.53 -3.55 7.19
C ALA A 244 -16.72 -3.57 8.18
N GLN A 245 -17.80 -4.28 7.84
CA GLN A 245 -18.99 -4.39 8.69
C GLN A 245 -18.73 -5.20 9.96
N GLU A 246 -17.84 -6.18 9.94
CA GLU A 246 -17.43 -6.93 11.15
C GLU A 246 -16.88 -6.01 12.25
N VAL A 247 -16.30 -4.87 11.88
CA VAL A 247 -15.76 -3.88 12.81
C VAL A 247 -16.76 -2.79 13.17
N GLY A 248 -17.85 -2.66 12.39
CA GLY A 248 -18.93 -1.70 12.64
C GLY A 248 -19.05 -0.58 11.60
N PHE A 249 -18.20 -0.58 10.56
CA PHE A 249 -18.31 0.38 9.47
C PHE A 249 -19.59 0.22 8.65
N LYS A 250 -20.08 1.33 8.13
CA LYS A 250 -21.23 1.40 7.21
C LYS A 250 -20.75 1.86 5.84
N LEU A 251 -21.11 1.14 4.78
CA LEU A 251 -20.80 1.54 3.41
C LEU A 251 -21.50 2.84 3.05
N ARG A 252 -20.78 3.78 2.40
CA ARG A 252 -21.32 5.05 1.88
C ARG A 252 -21.20 5.19 0.37
N GLY A 253 -20.20 4.53 -0.25
CA GLY A 253 -20.04 4.59 -1.71
C GLY A 253 -19.07 3.56 -2.23
N VAL A 254 -19.16 3.26 -3.53
CA VAL A 254 -18.36 2.28 -4.25
C VAL A 254 -17.99 2.85 -5.62
N TRP A 255 -16.73 2.80 -5.98
CA TRP A 255 -16.19 3.25 -7.28
C TRP A 255 -15.17 2.26 -7.82
N ALA A 256 -14.81 2.39 -9.09
CA ALA A 256 -13.77 1.57 -9.70
C ALA A 256 -12.35 1.94 -9.23
N ASP A 257 -12.16 3.20 -8.85
CA ASP A 257 -10.88 3.74 -8.38
C ASP A 257 -11.07 4.96 -7.48
N VAL A 258 -9.98 5.50 -6.95
CA VAL A 258 -9.96 6.68 -6.08
C VAL A 258 -9.99 8.02 -6.86
N ALA A 259 -10.18 8.01 -8.17
CA ALA A 259 -10.47 9.18 -8.98
C ALA A 259 -11.98 9.31 -9.32
N GLY A 260 -12.82 8.42 -8.74
CA GLY A 260 -14.26 8.50 -8.85
C GLY A 260 -14.86 7.82 -10.07
N SER A 261 -14.11 6.99 -10.78
CA SER A 261 -14.63 6.22 -11.90
C SER A 261 -15.82 5.35 -11.48
N VAL A 262 -16.83 5.29 -12.33
CA VAL A 262 -18.04 4.49 -12.06
C VAL A 262 -17.69 3.04 -11.81
N TYR A 263 -18.23 2.46 -10.73
CA TYR A 263 -18.02 1.05 -10.40
C TYR A 263 -18.37 0.11 -11.55
N SER A 264 -17.51 -0.87 -11.75
CA SER A 264 -17.72 -1.96 -12.72
C SER A 264 -17.09 -3.24 -12.19
N ASP A 265 -17.78 -4.36 -12.33
CA ASP A 265 -17.23 -5.69 -11.97
C ASP A 265 -16.03 -6.10 -12.84
N LYS A 266 -15.77 -5.38 -13.94
CA LYS A 266 -14.61 -5.58 -14.80
C LYS A 266 -13.42 -4.67 -14.47
N ALA A 267 -13.57 -3.77 -13.52
CA ALA A 267 -12.46 -2.90 -13.08
C ALA A 267 -11.40 -3.71 -12.32
N PHE A 268 -10.13 -3.36 -12.49
CA PHE A 268 -9.02 -4.01 -11.80
C PHE A 268 -8.83 -3.55 -10.35
N THR A 269 -9.45 -2.43 -10.00
CA THR A 269 -9.45 -1.86 -8.65
C THR A 269 -10.88 -1.60 -8.18
N LEU A 270 -11.02 -1.41 -6.90
CA LEU A 270 -12.27 -1.16 -6.21
C LEU A 270 -11.99 -0.17 -5.08
N ALA A 271 -12.60 1.00 -5.13
CA ALA A 271 -12.53 2.00 -4.06
C ALA A 271 -13.84 2.06 -3.29
N MET A 272 -13.75 2.14 -1.97
CA MET A 272 -14.91 2.20 -1.09
C MET A 272 -14.77 3.27 -0.02
N LEU A 273 -15.85 4.00 0.22
CA LEU A 273 -16.01 4.91 1.34
C LEU A 273 -16.87 4.26 2.41
N PHE A 274 -16.31 4.17 3.59
CA PHE A 274 -17.00 3.70 4.80
C PHE A 274 -17.19 4.84 5.79
N GLU A 275 -18.11 4.66 6.74
CA GLU A 275 -18.39 5.58 7.85
C GLU A 275 -18.46 4.79 9.15
N LYS A 276 -17.83 5.33 10.20
CA LYS A 276 -17.94 4.86 11.59
C LYS A 276 -19.29 5.18 12.21
#